data_8e7947936f89472862c4e52b66b8ff93
#
_entry.id   8e7947936f89472862c4e52b66b8ff93
#
_cell.length_a   1.000
_cell.length_b   1.000
_cell.length_c   1.000
_cell.angle_alpha   90.00
_cell.angle_beta   90.00
_cell.angle_gamma   90.00
#
_symmetry.space_group_name_H-M   'P 1'
#
loop_
_entity.id
_entity.type
_entity.pdbx_description
1 polymer ?
#
loop_
_entity_poly.entity_id
_entity_poly.type
_entity_poly.pdbx_seq_one_letter_code
_entity_poly.pdbx_strand_id
1 'polypeptide(L)'
;MAMSKWVQGTVAGKREWTDRLVSLQVDAPGVTFVAGQFGRLALPAPPGSPEDMVGRPYSFVNPPDAAPHEFYFITVPGGPLTPRLTALEPGDPVWLLPRANGFFSIAEVPAADVLWCLATGTGLGPFLSMLRTAEPWTKFRRIVLVHAVRFAEELTYRDAIAAIAAAHPAAFSTVAIVSREPHPGALAGRIPELIRDGQLEAAAGEALSAAGAHAMLCGNPAMVEDTQKALEERGMRRHRRKQPGHITVETYW
;
A
#
# COMPACT_ATOMS: atom_id res chain seq x y z
N MET A 1 -16.56 -26.67 12.41
CA MET A 1 -15.73 -26.09 13.52
C MET A 1 -14.60 -25.14 13.06
N ALA A 2 -14.37 -24.90 11.77
CA ALA A 2 -13.29 -24.02 11.28
C ALA A 2 -13.62 -22.52 11.27
N MET A 3 -14.87 -22.12 11.42
CA MET A 3 -15.27 -20.68 11.43
C MET A 3 -14.88 -19.92 12.70
N SER A 4 -14.49 -20.60 13.79
CA SER A 4 -14.23 -19.95 15.08
C SER A 4 -13.03 -19.01 15.12
N LYS A 5 -12.15 -19.04 14.11
CA LYS A 5 -10.99 -18.13 14.01
C LYS A 5 -11.26 -16.84 13.22
N TRP A 6 -12.40 -16.74 12.54
CA TRP A 6 -12.79 -15.61 11.71
C TRP A 6 -13.78 -14.73 12.45
N VAL A 7 -13.61 -13.43 12.36
CA VAL A 7 -14.61 -12.43 12.77
C VAL A 7 -15.46 -12.12 11.55
N GLN A 8 -16.77 -12.28 11.68
CA GLN A 8 -17.70 -11.80 10.67
C GLN A 8 -17.83 -10.29 10.80
N GLY A 9 -17.51 -9.60 9.71
CA GLY A 9 -17.79 -8.19 9.51
C GLY A 9 -18.90 -7.99 8.49
N THR A 10 -19.23 -6.73 8.27
CA THR A 10 -20.25 -6.30 7.29
C THR A 10 -19.63 -5.26 6.38
N VAL A 11 -19.89 -5.34 5.09
CA VAL A 11 -19.51 -4.29 4.13
C VAL A 11 -20.27 -3.01 4.48
N ALA A 12 -19.57 -1.96 4.86
CA ALA A 12 -20.12 -0.66 5.18
C ALA A 12 -20.19 0.26 3.96
N GLY A 13 -19.31 0.03 2.98
CA GLY A 13 -19.25 0.81 1.75
C GLY A 13 -18.35 0.16 0.71
N LYS A 14 -18.56 0.56 -0.54
CA LYS A 14 -17.76 0.16 -1.69
C LYS A 14 -17.48 1.37 -2.56
N ARG A 15 -16.27 1.45 -3.09
CA ARG A 15 -15.90 2.41 -4.13
C ARG A 15 -15.22 1.71 -5.30
N GLU A 16 -15.80 1.81 -6.46
CA GLU A 16 -15.19 1.38 -7.71
C GLU A 16 -14.42 2.56 -8.30
N TRP A 17 -13.11 2.41 -8.47
CA TRP A 17 -12.22 3.43 -9.01
C TRP A 17 -12.08 3.30 -10.52
N THR A 18 -11.99 2.05 -10.98
CA THR A 18 -12.01 1.62 -12.38
C THR A 18 -12.80 0.31 -12.45
N ASP A 19 -12.94 -0.26 -13.63
CA ASP A 19 -13.55 -1.59 -13.83
C ASP A 19 -12.89 -2.72 -13.01
N ARG A 20 -11.66 -2.49 -12.52
CA ARG A 20 -10.87 -3.49 -11.80
C ARG A 20 -10.35 -3.05 -10.43
N LEU A 21 -10.27 -1.77 -10.16
CA LEU A 21 -9.75 -1.24 -8.89
C LEU A 21 -10.91 -0.90 -7.97
N VAL A 22 -10.93 -1.53 -6.80
CA VAL A 22 -12.03 -1.44 -5.84
C VAL A 22 -11.49 -1.21 -4.44
N SER A 23 -12.21 -0.37 -3.68
CA SER A 23 -12.06 -0.28 -2.22
C SER A 23 -13.32 -0.79 -1.55
N LEU A 24 -13.14 -1.66 -0.55
CA LEU A 24 -14.20 -2.09 0.38
C LEU A 24 -13.97 -1.48 1.75
N GLN A 25 -15.02 -0.92 2.33
CA GLN A 25 -15.09 -0.52 3.72
C GLN A 25 -15.83 -1.60 4.50
N VAL A 26 -15.25 -2.05 5.60
CA VAL A 26 -15.74 -3.21 6.36
C VAL A 26 -15.82 -2.86 7.84
N ASP A 27 -17.01 -2.94 8.40
CA ASP A 27 -17.22 -2.93 9.84
C ASP A 27 -16.88 -4.32 10.41
N ALA A 28 -15.81 -4.40 11.17
CA ALA A 28 -15.36 -5.63 11.82
C ALA A 28 -14.88 -5.34 13.24
N PRO A 29 -15.81 -5.29 14.21
CA PRO A 29 -15.48 -5.01 15.61
C PRO A 29 -14.47 -6.01 16.18
N GLY A 30 -13.45 -5.52 16.89
CA GLY A 30 -12.42 -6.35 17.51
C GLY A 30 -11.24 -6.70 16.60
N VAL A 31 -11.24 -6.26 15.34
CA VAL A 31 -10.05 -6.30 14.48
C VAL A 31 -9.19 -5.08 14.79
N THR A 32 -7.92 -5.31 15.11
CA THR A 32 -6.96 -4.24 15.41
C THR A 32 -5.69 -4.43 14.57
N PHE A 33 -5.04 -3.32 14.23
CA PHE A 33 -3.82 -3.35 13.42
C PHE A 33 -2.91 -2.16 13.74
N VAL A 34 -1.66 -2.25 13.29
CA VAL A 34 -0.72 -1.13 13.22
C VAL A 34 -0.66 -0.66 11.76
N ALA A 35 -0.56 0.65 11.55
CA ALA A 35 -0.51 1.23 10.20
C ALA A 35 0.58 0.58 9.35
N GLY A 36 0.23 0.17 8.14
CA GLY A 36 1.08 -0.58 7.22
C GLY A 36 0.93 -2.10 7.29
N GLN A 37 0.26 -2.66 8.30
CA GLN A 37 -0.07 -4.09 8.36
C GLN A 37 -1.19 -4.47 7.38
N PHE A 38 -1.35 -5.77 7.18
CA PHE A 38 -2.45 -6.35 6.41
C PHE A 38 -3.37 -7.22 7.29
N GLY A 39 -4.65 -7.20 6.95
CA GLY A 39 -5.65 -8.15 7.41
C GLY A 39 -5.83 -9.27 6.40
N ARG A 40 -6.48 -10.35 6.82
CA ARG A 40 -6.89 -11.41 5.91
C ARG A 40 -8.39 -11.38 5.72
N LEU A 41 -8.85 -10.95 4.54
CA LEU A 41 -10.24 -11.01 4.12
C LEU A 41 -10.57 -12.39 3.59
N ALA A 42 -11.76 -12.89 3.87
CA ALA A 42 -12.23 -14.18 3.38
C ALA A 42 -13.73 -14.18 3.07
N LEU A 43 -14.11 -15.11 2.21
CA LEU A 43 -15.50 -15.52 1.96
C LEU A 43 -15.61 -17.03 2.11
N PRO A 44 -16.82 -17.57 2.40
CA PRO A 44 -17.07 -19.00 2.39
C PRO A 44 -16.61 -19.63 1.07
N ALA A 45 -15.95 -20.76 1.14
CA ALA A 45 -15.50 -21.46 -0.06
C ALA A 45 -16.70 -21.96 -0.88
N PRO A 46 -16.58 -22.10 -2.21
CA PRO A 46 -17.62 -22.72 -3.03
C PRO A 46 -17.92 -24.15 -2.58
N PRO A 47 -19.16 -24.65 -2.77
CA PRO A 47 -19.50 -26.04 -2.48
C PRO A 47 -18.52 -27.02 -3.15
N GLY A 48 -18.09 -28.05 -2.41
CA GLY A 48 -17.13 -29.04 -2.89
C GLY A 48 -15.66 -28.64 -2.77
N SER A 49 -15.36 -27.46 -2.22
CA SER A 49 -13.99 -27.05 -1.89
C SER A 49 -13.47 -27.84 -0.68
N PRO A 50 -12.16 -28.18 -0.62
CA PRO A 50 -11.56 -28.82 0.55
C PRO A 50 -11.42 -27.86 1.74
N GLU A 51 -11.54 -26.57 1.51
CA GLU A 51 -11.47 -25.54 2.55
C GLU A 51 -12.86 -24.93 2.81
N ASP A 52 -13.14 -24.55 4.06
CA ASP A 52 -14.38 -23.87 4.42
C ASP A 52 -14.40 -22.39 4.00
N MET A 53 -13.22 -21.78 3.92
CA MET A 53 -13.04 -20.34 3.64
C MET A 53 -11.92 -20.10 2.63
N VAL A 54 -12.16 -19.23 1.67
CA VAL A 54 -11.13 -18.69 0.78
C VAL A 54 -10.70 -17.32 1.30
N GLY A 55 -9.47 -17.20 1.79
CA GLY A 55 -8.96 -15.96 2.37
C GLY A 55 -7.62 -15.53 1.77
N ARG A 56 -7.41 -14.21 1.60
CA ARG A 56 -6.16 -13.60 1.11
C ARG A 56 -5.80 -12.37 1.94
N PRO A 57 -4.48 -12.02 2.00
CA PRO A 57 -4.02 -10.81 2.67
C PRO A 57 -4.37 -9.56 1.86
N TYR A 58 -4.76 -8.49 2.57
CA TYR A 58 -4.99 -7.16 2.04
C TYR A 58 -4.54 -6.13 3.07
N SER A 59 -3.73 -5.16 2.66
CA SER A 59 -3.27 -4.09 3.53
C SER A 59 -4.41 -3.15 3.89
N PHE A 60 -4.40 -2.67 5.14
CA PHE A 60 -5.31 -1.61 5.57
C PHE A 60 -4.94 -0.29 4.90
N VAL A 61 -5.95 0.48 4.52
CA VAL A 61 -5.80 1.80 3.88
C VAL A 61 -6.06 2.92 4.87
N ASN A 62 -7.05 2.73 5.77
CA ASN A 62 -7.37 3.68 6.84
C ASN A 62 -6.31 3.65 7.96
N PRO A 63 -6.17 4.71 8.76
CA PRO A 63 -5.36 4.67 9.98
C PRO A 63 -6.02 3.76 11.04
N PRO A 64 -5.25 3.24 12.02
CA PRO A 64 -5.74 2.26 13.00
C PRO A 64 -6.89 2.73 13.90
N ASP A 65 -7.00 4.04 14.12
CA ASP A 65 -8.04 4.70 14.95
C ASP A 65 -9.30 5.06 14.17
N ALA A 66 -9.35 4.80 12.87
CA ALA A 66 -10.51 5.06 12.02
C ALA A 66 -11.29 3.78 11.69
N ALA A 67 -12.63 3.92 11.66
CA ALA A 67 -13.56 2.90 11.21
C ALA A 67 -14.47 3.50 10.12
N PRO A 68 -15.00 2.68 9.22
CA PRO A 68 -14.74 1.25 9.01
C PRO A 68 -13.33 0.96 8.50
N HIS A 69 -12.88 -0.31 8.59
CA HIS A 69 -11.63 -0.76 7.96
C HIS A 69 -11.73 -0.67 6.46
N GLU A 70 -10.71 -0.15 5.80
CA GLU A 70 -10.71 0.01 4.35
C GLU A 70 -9.61 -0.87 3.72
N PHE A 71 -9.98 -1.55 2.63
CA PHE A 71 -9.11 -2.43 1.85
C PHE A 71 -9.18 -2.07 0.38
N TYR A 72 -8.02 -1.87 -0.25
CA TYR A 72 -7.90 -1.50 -1.66
C TYR A 72 -7.22 -2.61 -2.45
N PHE A 73 -7.90 -3.10 -3.50
CA PHE A 73 -7.43 -4.24 -4.26
C PHE A 73 -7.82 -4.16 -5.75
N ILE A 74 -7.13 -4.99 -6.53
CA ILE A 74 -7.44 -5.21 -7.94
C ILE A 74 -8.26 -6.49 -8.10
N THR A 75 -9.31 -6.43 -8.90
CA THR A 75 -10.07 -7.61 -9.33
C THR A 75 -9.25 -8.43 -10.30
N VAL A 76 -8.94 -9.67 -9.93
CA VAL A 76 -8.22 -10.62 -10.77
C VAL A 76 -9.24 -11.50 -11.48
N PRO A 77 -9.41 -11.39 -12.82
CA PRO A 77 -10.34 -12.23 -13.55
C PRO A 77 -10.05 -13.72 -13.34
N GLY A 78 -11.08 -14.51 -13.02
CA GLY A 78 -10.93 -15.93 -12.71
C GLY A 78 -10.26 -16.24 -11.36
N GLY A 79 -9.87 -15.22 -10.59
CA GLY A 79 -9.34 -15.41 -9.24
C GLY A 79 -10.42 -15.95 -8.28
N PRO A 80 -10.02 -16.74 -7.26
CA PRO A 80 -10.99 -17.42 -6.39
C PRO A 80 -11.67 -16.47 -5.38
N LEU A 81 -11.16 -15.27 -5.15
CA LEU A 81 -11.68 -14.38 -4.13
C LEU A 81 -12.03 -12.97 -4.64
N THR A 82 -11.13 -12.27 -5.35
CA THR A 82 -11.32 -10.86 -5.69
C THR A 82 -12.57 -10.58 -6.53
N PRO A 83 -12.99 -11.40 -7.53
CA PRO A 83 -14.27 -11.18 -8.22
C PRO A 83 -15.46 -11.24 -7.28
N ARG A 84 -15.41 -12.12 -6.27
CA ARG A 84 -16.47 -12.27 -5.27
C ARG A 84 -16.49 -11.12 -4.27
N LEU A 85 -15.31 -10.59 -3.86
CA LEU A 85 -15.22 -9.40 -3.03
C LEU A 85 -15.75 -8.16 -3.77
N THR A 86 -15.44 -8.04 -5.06
CA THR A 86 -15.94 -6.94 -5.91
C THR A 86 -17.47 -6.97 -6.05
N ALA A 87 -18.08 -8.15 -6.05
CA ALA A 87 -19.53 -8.32 -6.16
C ALA A 87 -20.28 -8.05 -4.84
N LEU A 88 -19.59 -7.84 -3.72
CA LEU A 88 -20.25 -7.51 -2.45
C LEU A 88 -20.85 -6.11 -2.51
N GLU A 89 -21.99 -5.95 -1.83
CA GLU A 89 -22.69 -4.68 -1.66
C GLU A 89 -22.76 -4.30 -0.16
N PRO A 90 -23.02 -3.03 0.18
CA PRO A 90 -23.24 -2.64 1.57
C PRO A 90 -24.31 -3.48 2.24
N GLY A 91 -23.99 -4.04 3.41
CA GLY A 91 -24.80 -4.99 4.15
C GLY A 91 -24.37 -6.44 4.01
N ASP A 92 -23.58 -6.79 2.99
CA ASP A 92 -23.12 -8.16 2.79
C ASP A 92 -22.08 -8.58 3.85
N PRO A 93 -22.06 -9.86 4.24
CA PRO A 93 -21.09 -10.38 5.19
C PRO A 93 -19.74 -10.64 4.53
N VAL A 94 -18.67 -10.32 5.26
CA VAL A 94 -17.28 -10.63 4.91
C VAL A 94 -16.54 -11.04 6.19
N TRP A 95 -15.55 -11.90 6.08
CA TRP A 95 -14.83 -12.42 7.24
C TRP A 95 -13.39 -11.92 7.27
N LEU A 96 -12.91 -11.59 8.47
CA LEU A 96 -11.54 -11.16 8.74
C LEU A 96 -10.90 -12.03 9.82
N LEU A 97 -9.59 -12.21 9.74
CA LEU A 97 -8.86 -12.66 10.93
C LEU A 97 -8.77 -11.51 11.94
N PRO A 98 -8.95 -11.79 13.25
CA PRO A 98 -8.99 -10.74 14.28
C PRO A 98 -7.63 -10.05 14.49
N ARG A 99 -6.53 -10.70 14.08
CA ARG A 99 -5.18 -10.16 14.20
C ARG A 99 -4.59 -9.84 12.84
N ALA A 100 -4.17 -8.61 12.69
CA ALA A 100 -3.36 -8.17 11.56
C ALA A 100 -1.95 -8.76 11.63
N ASN A 101 -1.26 -8.78 10.50
CA ASN A 101 0.09 -9.29 10.35
C ASN A 101 0.94 -8.34 9.51
N GLY A 102 2.24 -8.60 9.48
CA GLY A 102 3.20 -7.82 8.69
C GLY A 102 4.09 -6.94 9.56
N PHE A 103 5.24 -6.60 9.00
CA PHE A 103 6.27 -5.74 9.60
C PHE A 103 6.56 -4.51 8.74
N PHE A 104 5.66 -4.22 7.80
CA PHE A 104 5.77 -3.06 6.92
C PHE A 104 5.16 -1.83 7.60
N SER A 105 5.81 -1.37 8.67
CA SER A 105 5.35 -0.23 9.50
C SER A 105 6.46 0.77 9.75
N ILE A 106 6.09 1.98 10.12
CA ILE A 106 7.05 3.06 10.43
C ILE A 106 7.96 2.70 11.61
N ALA A 107 7.46 1.97 12.59
CA ALA A 107 8.25 1.53 13.75
C ALA A 107 9.42 0.63 13.36
N GLU A 108 9.31 -0.15 12.30
CA GLU A 108 10.38 -1.03 11.81
C GLU A 108 11.43 -0.29 10.94
N VAL A 109 11.19 0.95 10.53
CA VAL A 109 12.10 1.73 9.70
C VAL A 109 13.22 2.32 10.57
N PRO A 110 14.51 2.15 10.23
CA PRO A 110 15.61 2.82 10.93
C PRO A 110 15.52 4.33 10.85
N ALA A 111 16.33 5.03 11.66
CA ALA A 111 16.45 6.48 11.59
C ALA A 111 16.95 6.90 10.19
N ALA A 112 16.28 7.90 9.62
CA ALA A 112 16.63 8.53 8.35
C ALA A 112 16.02 9.94 8.32
N ASP A 113 16.59 10.85 7.53
CA ASP A 113 16.04 12.20 7.35
C ASP A 113 14.85 12.20 6.40
N VAL A 114 14.94 11.41 5.32
CA VAL A 114 13.95 11.35 4.24
C VAL A 114 13.37 9.95 4.12
N LEU A 115 12.05 9.85 4.16
CA LEU A 115 11.34 8.62 3.85
C LEU A 115 10.80 8.66 2.42
N TRP A 116 11.16 7.66 1.61
CA TRP A 116 10.59 7.44 0.29
C TRP A 116 9.60 6.29 0.33
N CYS A 117 8.34 6.57 0.04
CA CYS A 117 7.25 5.61 -0.09
C CYS A 117 7.01 5.31 -1.57
N LEU A 118 7.54 4.19 -2.07
CA LEU A 118 7.51 3.83 -3.48
C LEU A 118 6.41 2.78 -3.74
N ALA A 119 5.28 3.20 -4.30
CA ALA A 119 4.11 2.38 -4.53
C ALA A 119 3.84 2.10 -5.99
N THR A 120 3.41 0.88 -6.32
CA THR A 120 2.70 0.61 -7.58
C THR A 120 1.28 0.12 -7.33
N GLY A 121 0.33 0.69 -8.07
CA GLY A 121 -1.09 0.30 -8.00
C GLY A 121 -1.62 0.27 -6.57
N THR A 122 -2.18 -0.87 -6.18
CA THR A 122 -2.77 -1.04 -4.84
C THR A 122 -1.76 -1.06 -3.68
N GLY A 123 -0.47 -1.14 -3.97
CA GLY A 123 0.61 -0.92 -2.99
C GLY A 123 0.62 0.47 -2.36
N LEU A 124 -0.22 1.38 -2.86
CA LEU A 124 -0.50 2.68 -2.23
C LEU A 124 -1.17 2.52 -0.84
N GLY A 125 -2.00 1.48 -0.65
CA GLY A 125 -2.82 1.31 0.55
C GLY A 125 -2.09 1.43 1.87
N PRO A 126 -1.05 0.62 2.17
CA PRO A 126 -0.32 0.69 3.42
C PRO A 126 0.36 2.05 3.66
N PHE A 127 0.78 2.74 2.62
CA PHE A 127 1.33 4.09 2.76
C PHE A 127 0.26 5.10 3.18
N LEU A 128 -0.94 5.04 2.62
CA LEU A 128 -2.06 5.88 3.05
C LEU A 128 -2.43 5.63 4.52
N SER A 129 -2.39 4.38 4.96
CA SER A 129 -2.59 4.04 6.37
C SER A 129 -1.54 4.69 7.26
N MET A 130 -0.26 4.56 6.92
CA MET A 130 0.84 5.14 7.69
C MET A 130 0.85 6.67 7.67
N LEU A 131 0.66 7.29 6.51
CA LEU A 131 0.72 8.75 6.35
C LEU A 131 -0.45 9.49 7.01
N ARG A 132 -1.50 8.79 7.41
CA ARG A 132 -2.62 9.34 8.18
C ARG A 132 -2.45 9.19 9.70
N THR A 133 -1.28 8.71 10.17
CA THR A 133 -0.91 8.67 11.60
C THR A 133 0.10 9.77 11.92
N ALA A 134 0.32 10.06 13.19
CA ALA A 134 1.28 11.08 13.62
C ALA A 134 2.75 10.61 13.50
N GLU A 135 2.99 9.29 13.58
CA GLU A 135 4.34 8.72 13.71
C GLU A 135 5.31 9.13 12.58
N PRO A 136 4.99 9.03 11.28
CA PRO A 136 5.94 9.37 10.23
C PRO A 136 6.35 10.85 10.26
N TRP A 137 5.44 11.75 10.64
CA TRP A 137 5.68 13.21 10.68
C TRP A 137 6.56 13.67 11.84
N THR A 138 6.70 12.85 12.87
CA THR A 138 7.62 13.09 13.98
C THR A 138 8.97 12.43 13.75
N LYS A 139 9.04 11.42 12.89
CA LYS A 139 10.25 10.61 12.66
C LYS A 139 11.10 11.10 11.50
N PHE A 140 10.49 11.65 10.46
CA PHE A 140 11.18 12.06 9.24
C PHE A 140 11.01 13.56 8.99
N ARG A 141 12.10 14.21 8.58
CA ARG A 141 12.09 15.62 8.14
C ARG A 141 11.25 15.78 6.86
N ARG A 142 11.36 14.82 5.97
CA ARG A 142 10.71 14.85 4.66
C ARG A 142 10.19 13.48 4.28
N ILE A 143 9.03 13.44 3.65
CA ILE A 143 8.40 12.23 3.11
C ILE A 143 8.04 12.46 1.66
N VAL A 144 8.45 11.53 0.78
CA VAL A 144 8.11 11.53 -0.64
C VAL A 144 7.23 10.32 -0.92
N LEU A 145 6.01 10.55 -1.39
CA LEU A 145 5.12 9.48 -1.87
C LEU A 145 5.20 9.41 -3.39
N VAL A 146 5.63 8.26 -3.90
CA VAL A 146 5.61 7.94 -5.32
C VAL A 146 4.49 6.95 -5.60
N HIS A 147 3.54 7.34 -6.44
CA HIS A 147 2.47 6.46 -6.89
C HIS A 147 2.60 6.20 -8.38
N ALA A 148 3.05 4.99 -8.74
CA ALA A 148 3.24 4.57 -10.11
C ALA A 148 2.11 3.64 -10.57
N VAL A 149 1.56 3.94 -11.73
CA VAL A 149 0.44 3.21 -12.34
C VAL A 149 0.69 2.99 -13.83
N ARG A 150 -0.15 2.18 -14.47
CA ARG A 150 -0.09 1.96 -15.92
C ARG A 150 -0.82 3.06 -16.67
N PHE A 151 -2.03 3.38 -16.26
CA PHE A 151 -2.91 4.37 -16.87
C PHE A 151 -3.31 5.43 -15.85
N ALA A 152 -3.59 6.65 -16.29
CA ALA A 152 -3.89 7.79 -15.44
C ALA A 152 -5.16 7.62 -14.59
N GLU A 153 -6.14 6.86 -15.08
CA GLU A 153 -7.36 6.51 -14.34
C GLU A 153 -7.07 5.68 -13.08
N GLU A 154 -5.93 4.98 -13.04
CA GLU A 154 -5.47 4.20 -11.88
C GLU A 154 -4.82 5.09 -10.78
N LEU A 155 -4.63 6.40 -11.01
CA LEU A 155 -4.19 7.36 -10.00
C LEU A 155 -5.34 7.65 -9.02
N THR A 156 -5.56 6.74 -8.11
CA THR A 156 -6.64 6.77 -7.12
C THR A 156 -6.29 7.58 -5.86
N TYR A 157 -7.24 7.79 -4.95
CA TYR A 157 -7.05 8.47 -3.66
C TYR A 157 -6.47 9.89 -3.74
N ARG A 158 -6.64 10.60 -4.86
CA ARG A 158 -6.11 11.95 -5.07
C ARG A 158 -6.51 12.93 -3.97
N ASP A 159 -7.78 12.88 -3.54
CA ASP A 159 -8.30 13.77 -2.49
C ASP A 159 -7.62 13.49 -1.14
N ALA A 160 -7.41 12.20 -0.80
CA ALA A 160 -6.73 11.81 0.42
C ALA A 160 -5.25 12.24 0.41
N ILE A 161 -4.57 12.08 -0.72
CA ILE A 161 -3.18 12.52 -0.92
C ILE A 161 -3.09 14.05 -0.84
N ALA A 162 -4.03 14.77 -1.45
CA ALA A 162 -4.10 16.22 -1.40
C ALA A 162 -4.34 16.72 0.04
N ALA A 163 -5.20 16.05 0.80
CA ALA A 163 -5.43 16.37 2.21
C ALA A 163 -4.16 16.18 3.06
N ILE A 164 -3.39 15.11 2.84
CA ILE A 164 -2.10 14.89 3.49
C ILE A 164 -1.11 16.01 3.11
N ALA A 165 -1.04 16.38 1.84
CA ALA A 165 -0.16 17.45 1.37
C ALA A 165 -0.54 18.81 1.98
N ALA A 166 -1.81 19.10 2.11
CA ALA A 166 -2.29 20.33 2.75
C ALA A 166 -1.98 20.38 4.26
N ALA A 167 -2.03 19.22 4.94
CA ALA A 167 -1.68 19.12 6.36
C ALA A 167 -0.16 19.23 6.62
N HIS A 168 0.67 18.83 5.65
CA HIS A 168 2.13 18.76 5.81
C HIS A 168 2.91 19.40 4.65
N PRO A 169 2.65 20.68 4.29
CA PRO A 169 3.15 21.28 3.06
C PRO A 169 4.69 21.41 3.02
N ALA A 170 5.35 21.54 4.16
CA ALA A 170 6.81 21.62 4.25
C ALA A 170 7.48 20.24 4.32
N ALA A 171 6.76 19.20 4.74
CA ALA A 171 7.34 17.87 5.03
C ALA A 171 6.95 16.80 4.02
N PHE A 172 6.01 17.07 3.10
CA PHE A 172 5.47 16.08 2.18
C PHE A 172 5.54 16.53 0.72
N SER A 173 5.87 15.61 -0.16
CA SER A 173 5.73 15.77 -1.60
C SER A 173 5.26 14.48 -2.26
N THR A 174 4.67 14.61 -3.44
CA THR A 174 4.19 13.47 -4.22
C THR A 174 4.73 13.49 -5.63
N VAL A 175 5.05 12.32 -6.15
CA VAL A 175 5.41 12.11 -7.56
C VAL A 175 4.48 11.06 -8.15
N ALA A 176 3.67 11.44 -9.13
CA ALA A 176 2.88 10.52 -9.93
C ALA A 176 3.72 9.98 -11.10
N ILE A 177 3.57 8.71 -11.40
CA ILE A 177 4.19 8.07 -12.57
C ILE A 177 3.11 7.33 -13.35
N VAL A 178 3.03 7.58 -14.66
CA VAL A 178 2.15 6.86 -15.58
C VAL A 178 3.01 6.22 -16.68
N SER A 179 2.93 4.89 -16.82
CA SER A 179 3.90 4.14 -17.63
C SER A 179 3.42 3.78 -19.03
N ARG A 180 2.13 3.88 -19.34
CA ARG A 180 1.57 3.44 -20.65
C ARG A 180 0.90 4.52 -21.47
N GLU A 181 0.83 5.74 -20.94
CA GLU A 181 0.30 6.90 -21.64
C GLU A 181 0.90 8.18 -21.08
N PRO A 182 0.97 9.27 -21.89
CA PRO A 182 1.33 10.59 -21.37
C PRO A 182 0.24 11.12 -20.42
N HIS A 183 0.65 11.71 -19.30
CA HIS A 183 -0.27 12.38 -18.38
C HIS A 183 0.36 13.67 -17.83
N PRO A 184 -0.31 14.83 -17.96
CA PRO A 184 0.20 16.09 -17.41
C PRO A 184 0.42 16.00 -15.90
N GLY A 185 1.60 16.41 -15.42
CA GLY A 185 1.97 16.37 -14.01
C GLY A 185 2.44 15.01 -13.49
N ALA A 186 2.59 14.01 -14.36
CA ALA A 186 3.20 12.73 -14.02
C ALA A 186 4.48 12.49 -14.84
N LEU A 187 5.42 11.77 -14.24
CA LEU A 187 6.58 11.24 -14.99
C LEU A 187 6.12 10.07 -15.87
N ALA A 188 6.74 9.95 -17.05
CA ALA A 188 6.56 8.80 -17.92
C ALA A 188 7.65 7.76 -17.65
N GLY A 189 7.29 6.48 -17.46
CA GLY A 189 8.28 5.42 -17.25
C GLY A 189 7.97 4.53 -16.05
N ARG A 190 9.02 3.92 -15.51
CA ARG A 190 8.95 3.02 -14.35
C ARG A 190 9.89 3.48 -13.26
N ILE A 191 9.55 3.20 -12.01
CA ILE A 191 10.32 3.62 -10.83
C ILE A 191 11.82 3.30 -10.95
N PRO A 192 12.25 2.05 -11.26
CA PRO A 192 13.70 1.73 -11.31
C PRO A 192 14.46 2.50 -12.39
N GLU A 193 13.84 2.78 -13.51
CA GLU A 193 14.43 3.55 -14.61
C GLU A 193 14.59 5.01 -14.19
N LEU A 194 13.54 5.62 -13.65
CA LEU A 194 13.53 7.00 -13.16
C LEU A 194 14.44 7.24 -11.95
N ILE A 195 14.78 6.19 -11.20
CA ILE A 195 15.83 6.23 -10.18
C ILE A 195 17.20 6.28 -10.85
N ARG A 196 17.49 5.42 -11.83
CA ARG A 196 18.80 5.33 -12.49
C ARG A 196 19.18 6.60 -13.22
N ASP A 197 18.23 7.23 -13.89
CA ASP A 197 18.44 8.46 -14.66
C ASP A 197 18.27 9.76 -13.83
N GLY A 198 17.92 9.66 -12.54
CA GLY A 198 17.80 10.79 -11.60
C GLY A 198 16.53 11.62 -11.74
N GLN A 199 15.62 11.28 -12.66
CA GLN A 199 14.37 12.03 -12.85
C GLN A 199 13.46 12.00 -11.62
N LEU A 200 13.44 10.87 -10.89
CA LEU A 200 12.61 10.74 -9.71
C LEU A 200 13.04 11.71 -8.60
N GLU A 201 14.34 11.83 -8.36
CA GLU A 201 14.91 12.76 -7.38
C GLU A 201 14.71 14.21 -7.79
N ALA A 202 14.93 14.51 -9.08
CA ALA A 202 14.70 15.84 -9.61
C ALA A 202 13.24 16.28 -9.45
N ALA A 203 12.27 15.39 -9.69
CA ALA A 203 10.85 15.68 -9.52
C ALA A 203 10.44 15.84 -8.05
N ALA A 204 11.06 15.09 -7.14
CA ALA A 204 10.76 15.15 -5.71
C ALA A 204 11.49 16.29 -4.99
N GLY A 205 12.61 16.78 -5.53
CA GLY A 205 13.49 17.74 -4.88
C GLY A 205 14.25 17.18 -3.68
N GLU A 206 14.41 15.86 -3.58
CA GLU A 206 15.04 15.16 -2.47
C GLU A 206 15.99 14.07 -2.98
N ALA A 207 17.10 13.84 -2.27
CA ALA A 207 18.05 12.79 -2.61
C ALA A 207 17.57 11.42 -2.15
N LEU A 208 17.76 10.41 -2.99
CA LEU A 208 17.48 9.01 -2.68
C LEU A 208 18.81 8.25 -2.56
N SER A 209 19.47 8.39 -1.41
CA SER A 209 20.82 7.88 -1.15
C SER A 209 20.95 7.25 0.24
N ALA A 210 21.97 6.40 0.39
CA ALA A 210 22.26 5.75 1.67
C ALA A 210 22.67 6.73 2.80
N ALA A 211 23.02 7.99 2.47
CA ALA A 211 23.47 8.96 3.43
C ALA A 211 22.37 9.55 4.33
N GLY A 212 21.10 9.47 3.92
CA GLY A 212 20.03 10.09 4.71
C GLY A 212 18.63 9.65 4.32
N ALA A 213 18.48 8.71 3.36
CA ALA A 213 17.17 8.25 2.92
C ALA A 213 16.89 6.81 3.32
N HIS A 214 15.61 6.54 3.59
CA HIS A 214 15.08 5.18 3.67
C HIS A 214 13.95 5.00 2.66
N ALA A 215 14.00 3.93 1.87
CA ALA A 215 12.99 3.60 0.88
C ALA A 215 12.11 2.45 1.36
N MET A 216 10.82 2.65 1.40
CA MET A 216 9.81 1.61 1.57
C MET A 216 9.18 1.33 0.21
N LEU A 217 9.16 0.05 -0.21
CA LEU A 217 8.65 -0.38 -1.51
C LEU A 217 7.45 -1.32 -1.32
N CYS A 218 6.33 -1.00 -1.97
CA CYS A 218 5.15 -1.85 -1.92
C CYS A 218 4.46 -1.95 -3.28
N GLY A 219 4.07 -3.16 -3.67
CA GLY A 219 3.28 -3.41 -4.87
C GLY A 219 3.73 -4.62 -5.68
N ASN A 220 3.78 -4.49 -7.00
CA ASN A 220 4.13 -5.57 -7.90
C ASN A 220 5.52 -6.16 -7.60
N PRO A 221 5.68 -7.49 -7.49
CA PRO A 221 6.95 -8.13 -7.15
C PRO A 221 8.11 -7.78 -8.07
N ALA A 222 7.89 -7.73 -9.39
CA ALA A 222 8.94 -7.35 -10.35
C ALA A 222 9.39 -5.89 -10.14
N MET A 223 8.43 -4.97 -9.88
CA MET A 223 8.78 -3.59 -9.54
C MET A 223 9.61 -3.52 -8.26
N VAL A 224 9.21 -4.23 -7.21
CA VAL A 224 9.95 -4.23 -5.94
C VAL A 224 11.38 -4.75 -6.14
N GLU A 225 11.55 -5.88 -6.86
CA GLU A 225 12.85 -6.47 -7.15
C GLU A 225 13.73 -5.52 -7.98
N ASP A 226 13.22 -4.98 -9.09
CA ASP A 226 14.00 -4.12 -9.99
C ASP A 226 14.33 -2.76 -9.33
N THR A 227 13.41 -2.23 -8.50
CA THR A 227 13.67 -1.01 -7.74
C THR A 227 14.71 -1.25 -6.64
N GLN A 228 14.63 -2.39 -5.94
CA GLN A 228 15.65 -2.76 -4.96
C GLN A 228 17.05 -2.83 -5.62
N LYS A 229 17.18 -3.47 -6.80
CA LYS A 229 18.44 -3.51 -7.55
C LYS A 229 18.95 -2.11 -7.87
N ALA A 230 18.07 -1.23 -8.39
CA ALA A 230 18.45 0.15 -8.71
C ALA A 230 18.95 0.94 -7.49
N LEU A 231 18.37 0.69 -6.31
CA LEU A 231 18.82 1.30 -5.05
C LEU A 231 20.12 0.67 -4.53
N GLU A 232 20.32 -0.63 -4.72
CA GLU A 232 21.56 -1.32 -4.36
C GLU A 232 22.75 -0.84 -5.22
N GLU A 233 22.55 -0.53 -6.51
CA GLU A 233 23.51 0.12 -7.39
C GLU A 233 24.00 1.48 -6.84
N ARG A 234 23.20 2.14 -5.98
CA ARG A 234 23.51 3.39 -5.27
C ARG A 234 24.04 3.19 -3.85
N GLY A 235 24.43 1.96 -3.48
CA GLY A 235 24.99 1.62 -2.17
C GLY A 235 23.95 1.49 -1.04
N MET A 236 22.64 1.55 -1.35
CA MET A 236 21.58 1.25 -0.39
C MET A 236 21.51 -0.26 -0.16
N ARG A 237 21.09 -0.69 1.04
CA ARG A 237 21.02 -2.11 1.40
C ARG A 237 19.64 -2.44 1.94
N ARG A 238 19.18 -3.66 1.66
CA ARG A 238 17.93 -4.16 2.25
C ARG A 238 18.00 -4.14 3.78
N HIS A 239 16.97 -3.58 4.39
CA HIS A 239 16.80 -3.58 5.85
C HIS A 239 16.34 -4.96 6.33
N ARG A 240 16.93 -5.42 7.42
CA ARG A 240 16.51 -6.59 8.20
C ARG A 240 16.60 -6.24 9.67
N ARG A 241 15.74 -6.77 10.52
CA ARG A 241 15.71 -6.46 11.97
C ARG A 241 17.08 -6.62 12.66
N LYS A 242 17.86 -7.62 12.27
CA LYS A 242 19.20 -7.88 12.82
C LYS A 242 20.33 -7.17 12.05
N GLN A 243 20.02 -6.55 10.93
CA GLN A 243 20.97 -5.88 10.06
C GLN A 243 20.31 -4.66 9.44
N PRO A 244 20.35 -3.49 10.12
CA PRO A 244 19.76 -2.26 9.61
C PRO A 244 20.28 -1.89 8.23
N GLY A 245 19.39 -1.47 7.36
CA GLY A 245 19.65 -1.03 5.99
C GLY A 245 18.71 0.11 5.61
N HIS A 246 18.62 0.40 4.34
CA HIS A 246 17.96 1.58 3.77
C HIS A 246 16.70 1.23 2.98
N ILE A 247 16.37 -0.06 2.82
CA ILE A 247 15.27 -0.50 1.95
C ILE A 247 14.40 -1.50 2.70
N THR A 248 13.14 -1.15 2.92
CA THR A 248 12.10 -2.06 3.45
C THR A 248 11.14 -2.42 2.31
N VAL A 249 10.78 -3.68 2.19
CA VAL A 249 9.94 -4.15 1.09
C VAL A 249 8.75 -4.96 1.57
N GLU A 250 7.61 -4.77 0.91
CA GLU A 250 6.46 -5.66 0.96
C GLU A 250 6.01 -5.94 -0.47
N THR A 251 5.87 -7.22 -0.81
CA THR A 251 5.41 -7.66 -2.13
C THR A 251 3.99 -8.16 -2.03
N TYR A 252 3.15 -7.78 -2.97
CA TYR A 252 1.81 -8.31 -3.12
C TYR A 252 1.84 -9.58 -3.97
N TRP A 253 1.11 -10.64 -3.46
CA TRP A 253 1.04 -12.04 -3.90
C TRP A 253 2.36 -12.82 -3.91
#